data_645e82363e291a28c421bfaa71a32736
#
_entry.id   645e82363e291a28c421bfaa71a32736
#
_cell.length_a   1.000
_cell.length_b   1.000
_cell.length_c   1.000
_cell.angle_alpha   90.00
_cell.angle_beta   90.00
_cell.angle_gamma   90.00
#
_symmetry.space_group_name_H-M   'P 1'
#
loop_
_entity.id
_entity.type
_entity.pdbx_description
1 polymer ?
#
loop_
_entity_poly.entity_id
_entity_poly.type
_entity_poly.pdbx_seq_one_letter_code
_entity_poly.pdbx_strand_id
1 'polypeptide(L)'
;MLLRELQEIRSTLTQIAEQFGASHLRVFGSVARGEETAASDVDFLVELPKGYDLFSQRIPLAQRLSELLNRRVELIPEHELNPHMREKILDEAVSL
;
A
#
# COMPACT_ATOMS: atom_id res chain seq x y z
N MET A 1 -0.15 17.30 -3.23
CA MET A 1 -0.87 16.20 -2.60
C MET A 1 -0.02 14.94 -2.66
N LEU A 2 -0.04 14.17 -1.58
CA LEU A 2 0.78 12.96 -1.47
C LEU A 2 0.46 11.92 -2.55
N LEU A 3 -0.81 11.77 -2.93
CA LEU A 3 -1.18 10.84 -4.00
C LEU A 3 -0.39 11.12 -5.29
N ARG A 4 -0.29 12.38 -5.66
CA ARG A 4 0.45 12.77 -6.85
C ARG A 4 1.94 12.44 -6.73
N GLU A 5 2.52 12.69 -5.56
CA GLU A 5 3.91 12.35 -5.30
C GLU A 5 4.14 10.85 -5.39
N LEU A 6 3.22 10.04 -4.88
CA LEU A 6 3.31 8.58 -5.00
C LEU A 6 3.22 8.15 -6.45
N GLN A 7 2.34 8.77 -7.24
CA GLN A 7 2.21 8.45 -8.66
C GLN A 7 3.49 8.81 -9.43
N GLU A 8 4.17 9.87 -9.05
CA GLU A 8 5.42 10.28 -9.68
C GLU A 8 6.55 9.26 -9.44
N ILE A 9 6.53 8.56 -8.31
CA ILE A 9 7.55 7.56 -7.97
C ILE A 9 7.03 6.13 -8.11
N ARG A 10 5.94 5.93 -8.85
CA ARG A 10 5.29 4.61 -8.96
C ARG A 10 6.21 3.49 -9.42
N SER A 11 7.16 3.78 -10.32
CA SER A 11 8.11 2.78 -10.79
C SER A 11 8.97 2.26 -9.64
N THR A 12 9.47 3.16 -8.80
CA THR A 12 10.28 2.79 -7.63
C THR A 12 9.45 1.97 -6.65
N LEU A 13 8.22 2.40 -6.37
CA LEU A 13 7.33 1.69 -5.45
C LEU A 13 7.00 0.29 -5.96
N THR A 14 6.71 0.17 -7.25
CA THR A 14 6.38 -1.11 -7.88
C THR A 14 7.57 -2.06 -7.84
N GLN A 15 8.77 -1.56 -8.12
CA GLN A 15 9.99 -2.37 -8.07
C GLN A 15 10.25 -2.89 -6.65
N ILE A 16 10.05 -2.04 -5.65
CA ILE A 16 10.22 -2.45 -4.25
C ILE A 16 9.20 -3.54 -3.91
N ALA A 17 7.93 -3.36 -4.29
CA ALA A 17 6.90 -4.36 -4.03
C ALA A 17 7.26 -5.71 -4.67
N GLU A 18 7.72 -5.70 -5.92
CA GLU A 18 8.12 -6.92 -6.64
C GLU A 18 9.25 -7.65 -5.95
N GLN A 19 10.20 -6.96 -5.33
CA GLN A 19 11.31 -7.57 -4.60
C GLN A 19 10.81 -8.46 -3.45
N PHE A 20 9.63 -8.19 -2.94
CA PHE A 20 9.03 -8.96 -1.85
C PHE A 20 7.89 -9.88 -2.32
N GLY A 21 7.76 -10.07 -3.63
CA GLY A 21 6.74 -10.94 -4.19
C GLY A 21 5.34 -10.34 -4.22
N ALA A 22 5.21 -9.03 -4.05
CA ALA A 22 3.93 -8.34 -4.10
C ALA A 22 3.70 -7.73 -5.47
N SER A 23 2.44 -7.61 -5.86
CA SER A 23 2.04 -6.99 -7.13
C SER A 23 0.81 -6.13 -6.92
N HIS A 24 0.43 -5.39 -7.96
CA HIS A 24 -0.76 -4.55 -7.99
C HIS A 24 -0.85 -3.62 -6.78
N LEU A 25 0.17 -2.78 -6.62
CA LEU A 25 0.23 -1.82 -5.53
C LEU A 25 -0.80 -0.71 -5.77
N ARG A 26 -1.66 -0.51 -4.78
CA ARG A 26 -2.68 0.53 -4.78
C ARG A 26 -2.62 1.28 -3.47
N VAL A 27 -3.06 2.53 -3.48
CA VAL A 27 -3.22 3.31 -2.26
C VAL A 27 -4.71 3.52 -2.01
N PHE A 28 -5.12 3.45 -0.74
CA PHE A 28 -6.48 3.71 -0.33
C PHE A 28 -6.48 4.61 0.92
N GLY A 29 -7.64 4.82 1.52
CA GLY A 29 -7.73 5.63 2.72
C GLY A 29 -7.57 7.13 2.47
N SER A 30 -7.10 7.86 3.47
CA SER A 30 -7.05 9.33 3.43
C SER A 30 -6.21 9.86 2.26
N VAL A 31 -5.11 9.20 1.94
CA VAL A 31 -4.25 9.63 0.83
C VAL A 31 -4.99 9.52 -0.51
N ALA A 32 -5.71 8.42 -0.72
CA ALA A 32 -6.48 8.22 -1.95
C ALA A 32 -7.59 9.27 -2.09
N ARG A 33 -8.17 9.69 -0.98
CA ARG A 33 -9.23 10.70 -0.96
C ARG A 33 -8.73 12.14 -0.98
N GLY A 34 -7.40 12.33 -0.87
CA GLY A 34 -6.82 13.68 -0.78
C GLY A 34 -7.09 14.36 0.55
N GLU A 35 -7.31 13.60 1.60
CA GLU A 35 -7.66 14.09 2.93
C GLU A 35 -6.54 13.90 3.96
N GLU A 36 -5.35 13.48 3.52
CA GLU A 36 -4.25 13.21 4.44
C GLU A 36 -3.74 14.49 5.11
N THR A 37 -3.23 14.30 6.34
CA THR A 37 -2.48 15.31 7.07
C THR A 37 -1.03 14.84 7.21
N ALA A 38 -0.18 15.69 7.80
CA ALA A 38 1.22 15.30 8.06
C ALA A 38 1.34 14.08 8.97
N ALA A 39 0.32 13.81 9.80
CA ALA A 39 0.31 12.68 10.73
C ALA A 39 -0.42 11.45 10.18
N SER A 40 -1.00 11.51 8.99
CA SER A 40 -1.75 10.39 8.40
C SER A 40 -0.81 9.27 7.98
N ASP A 41 -1.25 8.03 8.20
CA ASP A 41 -0.59 6.84 7.65
C ASP A 41 -0.85 6.77 6.16
N VAL A 42 0.03 6.06 5.44
CA VAL A 42 -0.21 5.72 4.04
C VAL A 42 -0.72 4.28 4.00
N ASP A 43 -1.92 4.10 3.47
CA ASP A 43 -2.58 2.80 3.41
C ASP A 43 -2.40 2.21 2.02
N PHE A 44 -1.62 1.13 1.95
CA PHE A 44 -1.39 0.41 0.70
C PHE A 44 -2.16 -0.91 0.66
N LEU A 45 -2.67 -1.22 -0.51
CA LEU A 45 -3.30 -2.49 -0.82
C LEU A 45 -2.44 -3.19 -1.86
N VAL A 46 -2.12 -4.46 -1.63
CA VAL A 46 -1.27 -5.25 -2.54
C VAL A 46 -1.87 -6.62 -2.78
N GLU A 47 -1.42 -7.27 -3.84
CA GLU A 47 -1.65 -8.69 -4.05
C GLU A 47 -0.42 -9.45 -3.59
N LEU A 48 -0.60 -10.35 -2.64
CA LEU A 48 0.39 -11.31 -2.17
C LEU A 48 -0.21 -12.70 -2.25
N PRO A 49 0.60 -13.74 -2.48
CA PRO A 49 0.08 -15.12 -2.45
C PRO A 49 -0.54 -15.42 -1.09
N LYS A 50 -1.57 -16.27 -1.07
CA LYS A 50 -2.24 -16.64 0.20
C LYS A 50 -1.32 -17.30 1.20
N GLY A 51 -0.27 -17.95 0.73
CA GLY A 51 0.74 -18.57 1.59
C GLY A 51 1.98 -17.72 1.81
N TYR A 52 1.90 -16.41 1.64
CA TYR A 52 3.07 -15.55 1.79
C TYR A 52 3.65 -15.62 3.20
N ASP A 53 4.93 -15.29 3.31
CA ASP A 53 5.63 -15.25 4.60
C ASP A 53 5.54 -13.85 5.19
N LEU A 54 4.88 -13.74 6.35
CA LEU A 54 4.70 -12.46 7.02
C LEU A 54 6.04 -11.77 7.32
N PHE A 55 7.03 -12.54 7.79
CA PHE A 55 8.29 -11.98 8.27
C PHE A 55 9.31 -11.69 7.19
N SER A 56 9.24 -12.39 6.05
CA SER A 56 10.18 -12.16 4.95
C SER A 56 9.58 -11.36 3.80
N GLN A 57 8.27 -11.19 3.76
CA GLN A 57 7.59 -10.49 2.67
C GLN A 57 6.81 -9.26 3.16
N ARG A 58 5.76 -9.43 3.95
CA ARG A 58 4.87 -8.32 4.29
C ARG A 58 5.52 -7.28 5.22
N ILE A 59 6.10 -7.72 6.32
CA ILE A 59 6.69 -6.79 7.29
C ILE A 59 7.86 -6.00 6.68
N PRO A 60 8.85 -6.66 6.04
CA PRO A 60 9.95 -5.89 5.46
C PRO A 60 9.52 -4.99 4.30
N LEU A 61 8.50 -5.38 3.52
CA LEU A 61 7.97 -4.51 2.49
C LEU A 61 7.37 -3.24 3.10
N ALA A 62 6.55 -3.38 4.13
CA ALA A 62 5.95 -2.24 4.82
C ALA A 62 7.04 -1.33 5.41
N GLN A 63 8.07 -1.90 6.01
CA GLN A 63 9.19 -1.14 6.56
C GLN A 63 9.94 -0.39 5.47
N ARG A 64 10.21 -1.03 4.34
CA ARG A 64 10.93 -0.41 3.24
C ARG A 64 10.16 0.77 2.66
N LEU A 65 8.84 0.61 2.48
CA LEU A 65 7.99 1.69 2.00
C LEU A 65 7.92 2.83 3.01
N SER A 66 7.83 2.51 4.30
CA SER A 66 7.82 3.50 5.36
C SER A 66 9.11 4.32 5.39
N GLU A 67 10.25 3.68 5.24
CA GLU A 67 11.54 4.36 5.19
C GLU A 67 11.64 5.29 3.98
N LEU A 68 11.21 4.80 2.82
CA LEU A 68 11.24 5.60 1.59
C LEU A 68 10.36 6.84 1.70
N LEU A 69 9.17 6.70 2.27
CA LEU A 69 8.19 7.78 2.34
C LEU A 69 8.33 8.64 3.59
N ASN A 70 9.12 8.20 4.55
CA ASN A 70 9.25 8.85 5.86
C ASN A 70 7.88 9.06 6.52
N ARG A 71 7.03 8.04 6.44
CA ARG A 71 5.68 8.00 7.02
C ARG A 71 5.37 6.60 7.47
N ARG A 72 4.44 6.45 8.41
CA ARG A 72 3.92 5.13 8.76
C ARG A 72 3.14 4.57 7.59
N VAL A 73 3.35 3.30 7.33
CA VAL A 73 2.71 2.58 6.24
C VAL A 73 1.91 1.43 6.81
N GLU A 74 0.66 1.33 6.41
CA GLU A 74 -0.17 0.15 6.61
C GLU A 74 -0.25 -0.57 5.27
N LEU A 75 0.09 -1.86 5.27
CA LEU A 75 0.12 -2.67 4.06
C LEU A 75 -0.81 -3.86 4.24
N ILE A 76 -1.85 -3.92 3.42
CA ILE A 76 -2.88 -4.96 3.53
C ILE A 76 -2.93 -5.77 2.25
N PRO A 77 -2.72 -7.11 2.33
CA PRO A 77 -2.99 -7.98 1.19
C PRO A 77 -4.49 -7.99 0.85
N GLU A 78 -4.82 -7.88 -0.43
CA GLU A 78 -6.21 -7.78 -0.86
C GLU A 78 -7.08 -8.92 -0.32
N HIS A 79 -6.56 -10.15 -0.30
CA HIS A 79 -7.34 -11.30 0.17
C HIS A 79 -7.61 -11.29 1.67
N GLU A 80 -6.96 -10.40 2.44
CA GLU A 80 -7.18 -10.26 3.88
C GLU A 80 -8.14 -9.12 4.23
N LEU A 81 -8.69 -8.42 3.24
CA LEU A 81 -9.64 -7.35 3.52
C LEU A 81 -10.89 -7.90 4.23
N ASN A 82 -11.33 -7.16 5.24
CA ASN A 82 -12.58 -7.45 5.94
C ASN A 82 -13.73 -7.40 4.92
N PRO A 83 -14.56 -8.47 4.82
CA PRO A 83 -15.64 -8.51 3.84
C PRO A 83 -16.60 -7.32 3.89
N HIS A 84 -16.83 -6.75 5.09
CA HIS A 84 -17.72 -5.60 5.24
C HIS A 84 -17.14 -4.31 4.67
N MET A 85 -15.82 -4.21 4.54
CA MET A 85 -15.13 -3.02 4.05
C MET A 85 -14.54 -3.21 2.65
N ARG A 86 -14.54 -4.45 2.16
CA ARG A 86 -13.85 -4.81 0.92
C ARG A 86 -14.30 -3.98 -0.26
N GLU A 87 -15.60 -3.90 -0.49
CA GLU A 87 -16.14 -3.17 -1.63
C GLU A 87 -15.78 -1.70 -1.56
N LYS A 88 -15.93 -1.09 -0.41
CA LYS A 88 -15.59 0.32 -0.21
C LYS A 88 -14.11 0.59 -0.46
N ILE A 89 -13.24 -0.26 0.06
CA ILE A 89 -11.79 -0.09 -0.11
C ILE A 89 -11.40 -0.27 -1.58
N LEU A 90 -11.94 -1.29 -2.24
CA LEU A 90 -11.63 -1.54 -3.65
C LEU A 90 -12.12 -0.41 -4.56
N ASP A 91 -13.28 0.17 -4.26
CA ASP A 91 -13.82 1.29 -5.03
C ASP A 91 -12.97 2.55 -4.85
N GLU A 92 -12.43 2.75 -3.66
CA GLU A 92 -11.63 3.92 -3.32
C GLU A 92 -10.17 3.81 -3.80
N ALA A 93 -9.64 2.60 -3.89
CA ALA A 93 -8.22 2.36 -4.15
C ALA A 93 -7.79 2.88 -5.52
N VAL A 94 -6.62 3.52 -5.53
CA VAL A 94 -6.02 4.09 -6.73
C VAL A 94 -4.76 3.29 -7.07
N SER A 95 -4.70 2.77 -8.29
CA SER A 95 -3.53 2.03 -8.76
C SER A 95 -2.32 2.95 -8.95
N LEU A 96 -1.19 2.45 -8.57
CA LEU A 96 0.08 3.16 -8.75
C LEU A 96 0.89 2.57 -9.89
#